data_3b2013c2aebf6d0a05b5f95cf07d6bd1
#
_entry.id   3b2013c2aebf6d0a05b5f95cf07d6bd1
#
_cell.length_a   1.000
_cell.length_b   1.000
_cell.length_c   1.000
_cell.angle_alpha   90.00
_cell.angle_beta   90.00
_cell.angle_gamma   90.00
#
_symmetry.space_group_name_H-M   'P 1'
#
loop_
_entity.id
_entity.type
_entity.pdbx_description
1 polymer ?
#
loop_
_entity_poly.entity_id
_entity_poly.type
_entity_poly.pdbx_seq_one_letter_code
_entity_poly.pdbx_strand_id
1 'polypeptide(L)'
;MNVKYFFKFFSIYMFFYSCTEPIKEPKINIMSGLDFSFQQEKDILYFGVRVIPEYNLQELNNVSVDWYGSNKDNSPFNFKLFDNGLNGDILEGDGLYSRKIANNIDSLVYPIGQTAPTDSNNTNSSIIVYMNFIANHGSDSTFLLDSFIIGNIIPEIIEIYAPDTIRRPEGATVSFELISAKAFDAENNINWVGFTSYSIDDSSMMNNGNYIYLYDDGSSIVLYEPDFTSGDELINDGIFSFRIPIYGNAMTDTTLQTKTGEFKWEFITQDEAGEYSKIREHHVFIQ
;
A
#
# COMPACT_ATOMS: atom_id res chain seq x y z
N MET A 1 63.99 -29.17 -82.61
CA MET A 1 64.09 -29.00 -81.13
C MET A 1 62.73 -28.71 -80.58
N ASN A 2 62.05 -29.76 -80.05
CA ASN A 2 60.65 -29.74 -79.69
C ASN A 2 60.49 -29.39 -78.17
N VAL A 3 59.79 -28.33 -77.84
CA VAL A 3 59.39 -28.01 -76.45
C VAL A 3 57.88 -28.30 -76.34
N LYS A 4 57.52 -29.33 -75.58
CA LYS A 4 56.15 -29.67 -75.24
C LYS A 4 55.72 -28.82 -74.06
N TYR A 5 54.68 -28.04 -74.24
CA TYR A 5 53.98 -27.34 -73.16
C TYR A 5 53.00 -28.29 -72.50
N PHE A 6 53.21 -28.50 -71.17
CA PHE A 6 52.34 -29.32 -70.36
C PHE A 6 51.36 -28.31 -69.66
N PHE A 7 50.11 -28.25 -70.09
CA PHE A 7 49.06 -27.54 -69.40
C PHE A 7 48.54 -28.35 -68.27
N LYS A 8 48.82 -27.93 -67.01
CA LYS A 8 48.15 -28.46 -65.86
C LYS A 8 46.86 -27.69 -65.62
N PHE A 9 45.75 -28.38 -65.80
CA PHE A 9 44.43 -27.89 -65.36
C PHE A 9 44.37 -28.00 -63.84
N PHE A 10 44.32 -26.86 -63.17
CA PHE A 10 44.11 -26.73 -61.74
C PHE A 10 42.58 -26.49 -61.54
N SER A 11 41.83 -27.55 -61.19
CA SER A 11 40.41 -27.45 -60.84
C SER A 11 40.27 -26.87 -59.43
N ILE A 12 39.88 -25.64 -59.34
CA ILE A 12 39.56 -25.02 -58.03
C ILE A 12 38.10 -25.43 -57.67
N TYR A 13 37.98 -26.33 -56.75
CA TYR A 13 36.71 -26.59 -56.06
C TYR A 13 36.46 -25.46 -55.03
N MET A 14 35.62 -24.48 -55.43
CA MET A 14 35.04 -23.53 -54.50
C MET A 14 33.93 -24.24 -53.70
N PHE A 15 34.22 -24.64 -52.45
CA PHE A 15 33.23 -25.00 -51.51
C PHE A 15 32.52 -23.71 -51.02
N PHE A 16 31.30 -23.46 -51.56
CA PHE A 16 30.39 -22.50 -50.95
C PHE A 16 29.91 -23.13 -49.64
N TYR A 17 30.55 -22.80 -48.51
CA TYR A 17 29.94 -22.95 -47.21
C TYR A 17 28.84 -21.89 -47.10
N SER A 18 27.60 -22.25 -47.50
CA SER A 18 26.42 -21.50 -47.13
C SER A 18 26.20 -21.71 -45.62
N CYS A 19 26.72 -20.79 -44.83
CA CYS A 19 26.34 -20.68 -43.43
C CYS A 19 24.91 -20.17 -43.41
N THR A 20 23.93 -21.07 -43.50
CA THR A 20 22.56 -20.72 -43.15
C THR A 20 22.53 -20.64 -41.63
N GLU A 21 22.58 -19.42 -41.08
CA GLU A 21 22.21 -19.25 -39.69
C GLU A 21 20.82 -19.88 -39.50
N PRO A 22 20.64 -20.71 -38.47
CA PRO A 22 19.32 -21.27 -38.21
C PRO A 22 18.37 -20.07 -38.04
N ILE A 23 17.30 -20.06 -38.84
CA ILE A 23 16.23 -19.08 -38.69
C ILE A 23 15.75 -19.26 -37.25
N LYS A 24 16.07 -18.30 -36.37
CA LYS A 24 15.46 -18.27 -35.03
C LYS A 24 13.96 -18.13 -35.25
N GLU A 25 13.25 -19.19 -34.95
CA GLU A 25 11.79 -19.08 -34.90
C GLU A 25 11.41 -17.90 -34.00
N PRO A 26 10.51 -17.02 -34.43
CA PRO A 26 10.08 -15.92 -33.58
C PRO A 26 9.56 -16.47 -32.27
N LYS A 27 10.14 -16.02 -31.15
CA LYS A 27 9.68 -16.42 -29.83
C LYS A 27 8.25 -15.91 -29.66
N ILE A 28 7.28 -16.84 -29.66
CA ILE A 28 5.88 -16.49 -29.42
C ILE A 28 5.76 -16.04 -27.96
N ASN A 29 5.37 -14.79 -27.76
CA ASN A 29 5.04 -14.30 -26.43
C ASN A 29 3.61 -14.74 -26.11
N ILE A 30 3.47 -15.74 -25.24
CA ILE A 30 2.16 -16.25 -24.81
C ILE A 30 1.42 -15.21 -24.00
N MET A 31 2.14 -14.47 -23.16
CA MET A 31 1.64 -13.36 -22.38
C MET A 31 2.42 -12.08 -22.71
N SER A 32 1.73 -10.96 -22.76
CA SER A 32 2.30 -9.63 -23.07
C SER A 32 1.42 -8.51 -22.52
N GLY A 33 1.91 -7.27 -22.56
CA GLY A 33 1.13 -6.11 -22.16
C GLY A 33 0.65 -6.20 -20.72
N LEU A 34 1.57 -6.52 -19.81
CA LEU A 34 1.27 -6.52 -18.38
C LEU A 34 0.87 -5.11 -17.95
N ASP A 35 -0.20 -5.01 -17.20
CA ASP A 35 -0.70 -3.77 -16.65
C ASP A 35 -1.07 -3.97 -15.17
N PHE A 36 -0.59 -3.04 -14.34
CA PHE A 36 -0.91 -2.98 -12.93
C PHE A 36 -1.11 -1.53 -12.53
N SER A 37 -2.16 -1.26 -11.78
CA SER A 37 -2.34 0.05 -11.17
C SER A 37 -2.98 -0.06 -9.79
N PHE A 38 -2.58 0.86 -8.92
CA PHE A 38 -3.19 1.07 -7.61
C PHE A 38 -3.89 2.44 -7.61
N GLN A 39 -5.22 2.41 -7.49
CA GLN A 39 -6.06 3.60 -7.40
C GLN A 39 -6.30 3.91 -5.91
N GLN A 40 -5.40 4.66 -5.29
CA GLN A 40 -5.36 4.92 -3.85
C GLN A 40 -6.67 5.51 -3.30
N GLU A 41 -7.23 6.53 -3.97
CA GLU A 41 -8.47 7.17 -3.51
C GLU A 41 -9.69 6.23 -3.42
N LYS A 42 -9.68 5.16 -4.23
CA LYS A 42 -10.77 4.19 -4.33
C LYS A 42 -10.46 2.85 -3.68
N ASP A 43 -9.25 2.69 -3.16
CA ASP A 43 -8.75 1.43 -2.62
C ASP A 43 -8.93 0.25 -3.59
N ILE A 44 -8.48 0.44 -4.85
CA ILE A 44 -8.65 -0.56 -5.91
C ILE A 44 -7.29 -0.91 -6.52
N LEU A 45 -6.99 -2.22 -6.54
CA LEU A 45 -5.93 -2.81 -7.38
C LEU A 45 -6.52 -3.22 -8.72
N TYR A 46 -5.80 -2.95 -9.80
CA TYR A 46 -6.10 -3.44 -11.15
C TYR A 46 -4.95 -4.29 -11.65
N PHE A 47 -5.28 -5.44 -12.22
CA PHE A 47 -4.36 -6.36 -12.87
C PHE A 47 -4.85 -6.62 -14.30
N GLY A 48 -3.93 -6.59 -15.26
CA GLY A 48 -4.23 -6.86 -16.68
C GLY A 48 -3.06 -7.56 -17.38
N VAL A 49 -3.39 -8.49 -18.29
CA VAL A 49 -2.41 -9.16 -19.15
C VAL A 49 -3.07 -9.60 -20.45
N ARG A 50 -2.39 -9.40 -21.57
CA ARG A 50 -2.81 -9.96 -22.84
C ARG A 50 -2.29 -11.38 -22.99
N VAL A 51 -3.20 -12.32 -23.35
CA VAL A 51 -2.90 -13.74 -23.53
C VAL A 51 -3.41 -14.22 -24.87
N ILE A 52 -2.60 -14.99 -25.58
CA ILE A 52 -3.05 -15.63 -26.83
C ILE A 52 -4.06 -16.75 -26.53
N PRO A 53 -5.12 -16.93 -27.35
CA PRO A 53 -6.19 -17.87 -27.05
C PRO A 53 -5.79 -19.34 -27.22
N GLU A 54 -4.71 -19.64 -27.97
CA GLU A 54 -4.23 -20.99 -28.25
C GLU A 54 -2.72 -21.06 -28.20
N TYR A 55 -2.19 -22.11 -27.54
CA TYR A 55 -0.77 -22.41 -27.51
C TYR A 55 -0.56 -23.93 -27.56
N ASN A 56 0.40 -24.40 -28.41
CA ASN A 56 0.68 -25.82 -28.64
C ASN A 56 -0.58 -26.65 -28.99
N LEU A 57 -1.49 -26.09 -29.80
CA LEU A 57 -2.78 -26.71 -30.19
C LEU A 57 -3.70 -26.97 -28.97
N GLN A 58 -3.50 -26.23 -27.89
CA GLN A 58 -4.35 -26.29 -26.70
C GLN A 58 -4.99 -24.93 -26.48
N GLU A 59 -6.29 -24.94 -26.20
CA GLU A 59 -7.06 -23.73 -25.89
C GLU A 59 -6.73 -23.21 -24.51
N LEU A 60 -6.85 -21.91 -24.32
CA LEU A 60 -6.69 -21.22 -23.05
C LEU A 60 -7.83 -21.58 -22.10
N ASN A 61 -7.51 -22.18 -20.96
CA ASN A 61 -8.48 -22.60 -19.94
C ASN A 61 -8.78 -21.51 -18.93
N ASN A 62 -7.73 -20.85 -18.43
CA ASN A 62 -7.87 -19.75 -17.47
C ASN A 62 -6.60 -18.90 -17.41
N VAL A 63 -6.80 -17.66 -16.92
CA VAL A 63 -5.73 -16.73 -16.59
C VAL A 63 -5.89 -16.32 -15.13
N SER A 64 -4.79 -16.25 -14.40
CA SER A 64 -4.78 -15.79 -13.01
C SER A 64 -3.51 -15.01 -12.70
N VAL A 65 -3.51 -14.33 -11.56
CA VAL A 65 -2.34 -13.65 -11.01
C VAL A 65 -2.14 -14.05 -9.56
N ASP A 66 -0.91 -14.40 -9.23
CA ASP A 66 -0.44 -14.55 -7.85
C ASP A 66 0.09 -13.20 -7.38
N TRP A 67 -0.56 -12.61 -6.40
CA TRP A 67 -0.23 -11.34 -5.80
C TRP A 67 0.58 -11.53 -4.52
N TYR A 68 1.82 -11.00 -4.50
CA TYR A 68 2.76 -11.13 -3.37
C TYR A 68 2.81 -9.86 -2.49
N GLY A 69 2.21 -8.76 -2.95
CA GLY A 69 2.37 -7.46 -2.28
C GLY A 69 3.80 -6.92 -2.42
N SER A 70 4.28 -6.20 -1.44
CA SER A 70 5.61 -5.57 -1.45
C SER A 70 6.77 -6.51 -1.15
N ASN A 71 6.50 -7.76 -0.74
CA ASN A 71 7.55 -8.75 -0.47
C ASN A 71 7.30 -10.04 -1.28
N LYS A 72 8.21 -10.32 -2.22
CA LYS A 72 8.15 -11.51 -3.09
C LYS A 72 8.19 -12.85 -2.35
N ASP A 73 8.63 -12.86 -1.07
CA ASP A 73 8.70 -14.06 -0.25
C ASP A 73 7.39 -14.33 0.52
N ASN A 74 6.40 -13.44 0.41
CA ASN A 74 5.06 -13.67 0.94
C ASN A 74 4.40 -14.87 0.24
N SER A 75 3.50 -15.55 0.95
CA SER A 75 2.57 -16.49 0.31
C SER A 75 1.59 -15.68 -0.55
N PRO A 76 1.51 -15.93 -1.86
CA PRO A 76 0.67 -15.11 -2.73
C PRO A 76 -0.80 -15.39 -2.52
N PHE A 77 -1.62 -14.39 -2.81
CA PHE A 77 -3.04 -14.58 -3.04
C PHE A 77 -3.32 -14.71 -4.54
N ASN A 78 -4.00 -15.80 -4.95
CA ASN A 78 -4.32 -16.06 -6.34
C ASN A 78 -5.67 -15.44 -6.74
N PHE A 79 -5.66 -14.61 -7.79
CA PHE A 79 -6.88 -14.07 -8.39
C PHE A 79 -7.06 -14.58 -9.81
N LYS A 80 -8.27 -15.04 -10.14
CA LYS A 80 -8.66 -15.29 -11.51
C LYS A 80 -8.90 -13.98 -12.26
N LEU A 81 -8.35 -13.84 -13.47
CA LEU A 81 -8.58 -12.74 -14.40
C LEU A 81 -9.61 -13.14 -15.46
N PHE A 82 -10.31 -12.17 -16.03
CA PHE A 82 -11.42 -12.37 -16.95
C PHE A 82 -11.26 -11.53 -18.21
N ASP A 83 -11.78 -12.04 -19.32
CA ASP A 83 -11.94 -11.35 -20.60
C ASP A 83 -13.43 -11.47 -21.01
N ASN A 84 -14.30 -10.76 -20.22
CA ASN A 84 -15.76 -10.90 -20.32
C ASN A 84 -16.53 -9.58 -20.21
N GLY A 85 -15.83 -8.44 -20.33
CA GLY A 85 -16.41 -7.10 -20.21
C GLY A 85 -16.89 -6.74 -18.81
N LEU A 86 -16.48 -7.49 -17.74
CA LEU A 86 -16.93 -7.30 -16.38
C LEU A 86 -15.75 -7.28 -15.38
N ASN A 87 -16.00 -6.82 -14.14
CA ASN A 87 -15.04 -6.88 -13.02
C ASN A 87 -13.71 -6.14 -13.25
N GLY A 88 -13.69 -5.17 -14.15
CA GLY A 88 -12.49 -4.40 -14.51
C GLY A 88 -12.02 -4.65 -15.91
N ASP A 89 -12.46 -5.72 -16.54
CA ASP A 89 -12.38 -5.89 -17.97
C ASP A 89 -13.35 -4.94 -18.70
N ILE A 90 -12.92 -4.34 -19.80
CA ILE A 90 -13.69 -3.31 -20.52
C ILE A 90 -14.38 -3.90 -21.74
N LEU A 91 -13.73 -4.83 -22.44
CA LEU A 91 -14.19 -5.35 -23.72
C LEU A 91 -14.05 -6.87 -23.79
N GLU A 92 -15.19 -7.57 -23.82
CA GLU A 92 -15.23 -9.03 -23.92
C GLU A 92 -14.55 -9.53 -25.19
N GLY A 93 -13.66 -10.52 -25.04
CA GLY A 93 -13.04 -11.24 -26.14
C GLY A 93 -11.92 -10.49 -26.85
N ASP A 94 -11.32 -9.44 -26.25
CA ASP A 94 -10.23 -8.68 -26.84
C ASP A 94 -8.83 -9.24 -26.51
N GLY A 95 -8.77 -10.33 -25.74
CA GLY A 95 -7.56 -10.99 -25.30
C GLY A 95 -6.86 -10.33 -24.11
N LEU A 96 -7.45 -9.27 -23.54
CA LEU A 96 -6.97 -8.63 -22.31
C LEU A 96 -7.71 -9.23 -21.11
N TYR A 97 -7.06 -10.14 -20.41
CA TYR A 97 -7.57 -10.71 -19.17
C TYR A 97 -7.29 -9.77 -18.02
N SER A 98 -8.33 -9.26 -17.36
CA SER A 98 -8.14 -8.28 -16.32
C SER A 98 -9.10 -8.44 -15.14
N ARG A 99 -8.78 -7.76 -14.02
CA ARG A 99 -9.63 -7.68 -12.84
C ARG A 99 -9.31 -6.48 -11.97
N LYS A 100 -10.37 -5.85 -11.45
CA LYS A 100 -10.32 -4.88 -10.35
C LYS A 100 -10.68 -5.55 -9.04
N ILE A 101 -9.92 -5.27 -7.99
CA ILE A 101 -10.06 -5.88 -6.67
C ILE A 101 -10.02 -4.78 -5.64
N ALA A 102 -10.98 -4.82 -4.69
CA ALA A 102 -10.93 -3.94 -3.53
C ALA A 102 -9.66 -4.24 -2.72
N ASN A 103 -9.01 -3.20 -2.27
CA ASN A 103 -7.80 -3.24 -1.47
C ASN A 103 -7.98 -2.42 -0.21
N ASN A 104 -7.07 -2.62 0.73
CA ASN A 104 -6.76 -1.70 1.79
C ASN A 104 -5.25 -1.55 1.85
N ILE A 105 -4.75 -0.58 2.59
CA ILE A 105 -3.31 -0.26 2.62
C ILE A 105 -2.46 -1.47 3.04
N ASP A 106 -2.94 -2.29 3.97
CA ASP A 106 -2.24 -3.52 4.40
C ASP A 106 -2.00 -4.50 3.25
N SER A 107 -2.87 -4.53 2.25
CA SER A 107 -2.77 -5.48 1.13
C SER A 107 -1.66 -5.14 0.14
N LEU A 108 -1.07 -3.95 0.22
CA LEU A 108 0.14 -3.60 -0.54
C LEU A 108 1.37 -4.27 0.08
N VAL A 109 1.42 -4.38 1.40
CA VAL A 109 2.50 -5.03 2.14
C VAL A 109 2.24 -6.53 2.23
N TYR A 110 1.01 -6.92 2.51
CA TYR A 110 0.57 -8.31 2.65
C TYR A 110 -0.52 -8.63 1.64
N PRO A 111 -0.51 -9.83 1.03
CA PRO A 111 -1.60 -10.25 0.15
C PRO A 111 -2.95 -10.18 0.85
N ILE A 112 -4.01 -9.87 0.09
CA ILE A 112 -5.38 -9.78 0.59
C ILE A 112 -5.77 -11.07 1.33
N GLY A 113 -6.30 -10.93 2.54
CA GLY A 113 -6.69 -12.06 3.41
C GLY A 113 -5.58 -12.59 4.31
N GLN A 114 -4.37 -12.01 4.24
CA GLN A 114 -3.32 -12.26 5.24
C GLN A 114 -3.32 -11.13 6.27
N THR A 115 -2.94 -11.48 7.50
CA THR A 115 -2.70 -10.49 8.56
C THR A 115 -1.22 -10.16 8.62
N ALA A 116 -0.91 -8.90 8.93
CA ALA A 116 0.46 -8.52 9.24
C ALA A 116 1.04 -9.45 10.33
N PRO A 117 2.31 -9.87 10.22
CA PRO A 117 2.97 -10.55 11.32
C PRO A 117 2.91 -9.65 12.57
N THR A 118 2.69 -10.27 13.73
CA THR A 118 2.68 -9.54 15.02
C THR A 118 4.05 -9.00 15.43
N ASP A 119 5.10 -9.35 14.70
CA ASP A 119 6.46 -8.83 14.92
C ASP A 119 6.65 -7.55 14.10
N SER A 120 6.67 -6.42 14.78
CA SER A 120 6.84 -5.05 14.30
C SER A 120 8.20 -4.73 13.63
N ASN A 121 9.03 -5.71 13.35
CA ASN A 121 10.36 -5.51 12.77
C ASN A 121 10.40 -5.57 11.24
N ASN A 122 9.26 -5.68 10.58
CA ASN A 122 9.22 -5.73 9.12
C ASN A 122 8.90 -4.34 8.55
N THR A 123 9.85 -3.44 8.65
CA THR A 123 9.84 -2.13 7.99
C THR A 123 10.10 -2.32 6.50
N ASN A 124 9.18 -2.90 5.77
CA ASN A 124 9.23 -2.91 4.32
C ASN A 124 8.63 -1.61 3.79
N SER A 125 9.43 -0.57 3.80
CA SER A 125 9.22 0.60 2.98
C SER A 125 9.39 0.20 1.52
N SER A 126 8.38 -0.32 0.87
CA SER A 126 8.52 -0.79 -0.50
C SER A 126 7.53 -0.10 -1.41
N ILE A 127 8.09 0.64 -2.34
CA ILE A 127 7.39 1.13 -3.53
C ILE A 127 7.36 0.09 -4.64
N ILE A 128 7.94 -1.11 -4.42
CA ILE A 128 7.97 -2.20 -5.41
C ILE A 128 7.00 -3.28 -4.97
N VAL A 129 6.10 -3.67 -5.87
CA VAL A 129 5.17 -4.78 -5.67
C VAL A 129 5.45 -5.89 -6.67
N TYR A 130 5.21 -7.13 -6.27
CA TYR A 130 5.54 -8.34 -7.01
C TYR A 130 4.28 -9.14 -7.35
N MET A 131 4.22 -9.65 -8.57
CA MET A 131 3.14 -10.48 -9.05
C MET A 131 3.62 -11.49 -10.09
N ASN A 132 2.91 -12.62 -10.19
CA ASN A 132 3.18 -13.64 -11.18
C ASN A 132 1.90 -13.98 -11.94
N PHE A 133 1.86 -13.62 -13.21
CA PHE A 133 0.73 -13.96 -14.09
C PHE A 133 0.86 -15.40 -14.58
N ILE A 134 -0.25 -16.08 -14.64
CA ILE A 134 -0.33 -17.51 -14.97
C ILE A 134 -1.38 -17.70 -16.06
N ALA A 135 -0.98 -18.26 -17.19
CA ALA A 135 -1.89 -18.67 -18.26
C ALA A 135 -1.83 -20.19 -18.43
N ASN A 136 -2.98 -20.85 -18.38
CA ASN A 136 -3.11 -22.29 -18.53
C ASN A 136 -3.77 -22.64 -19.86
N HIS A 137 -3.02 -23.33 -20.77
CA HIS A 137 -3.51 -23.84 -22.04
C HIS A 137 -3.53 -25.37 -21.94
N GLY A 138 -4.72 -25.96 -21.84
CA GLY A 138 -4.85 -27.40 -21.62
C GLY A 138 -4.08 -27.88 -20.40
N SER A 139 -3.01 -28.66 -20.60
CA SER A 139 -2.09 -29.13 -19.56
C SER A 139 -0.89 -28.23 -19.32
N ASP A 140 -0.65 -27.26 -20.20
CA ASP A 140 0.53 -26.42 -20.18
C ASP A 140 0.27 -25.14 -19.37
N SER A 141 1.16 -24.82 -18.44
CA SER A 141 1.12 -23.58 -17.65
C SER A 141 2.29 -22.69 -18.01
N THR A 142 2.00 -21.43 -18.29
CA THR A 142 3.02 -20.41 -18.53
C THR A 142 2.98 -19.39 -17.41
N PHE A 143 4.15 -18.97 -16.95
CA PHE A 143 4.34 -18.04 -15.83
C PHE A 143 5.08 -16.82 -16.30
N LEU A 144 4.66 -15.65 -15.80
CA LEU A 144 5.33 -14.38 -16.06
C LEU A 144 5.39 -13.57 -14.77
N LEU A 145 6.52 -13.70 -14.08
CA LEU A 145 6.81 -12.93 -12.87
C LEU A 145 7.24 -11.51 -13.27
N ASP A 146 6.64 -10.53 -12.65
CA ASP A 146 7.00 -9.12 -12.85
C ASP A 146 6.89 -8.34 -11.53
N SER A 147 7.42 -7.12 -11.56
CA SER A 147 7.35 -6.18 -10.46
C SER A 147 7.05 -4.78 -10.98
N PHE A 148 6.26 -4.03 -10.21
CA PHE A 148 5.91 -2.66 -10.53
C PHE A 148 6.36 -1.73 -9.41
N ILE A 149 6.82 -0.55 -9.80
CA ILE A 149 7.12 0.53 -8.85
C ILE A 149 5.82 1.31 -8.66
N ILE A 150 5.36 1.37 -7.42
CA ILE A 150 4.26 2.25 -7.02
C ILE A 150 4.90 3.57 -6.55
N GLY A 151 4.24 4.69 -6.80
CA GLY A 151 4.62 5.97 -6.20
C GLY A 151 4.34 6.01 -4.70
N ASN A 152 4.42 7.19 -4.09
CA ASN A 152 4.12 7.38 -2.68
C ASN A 152 2.73 6.83 -2.33
N ILE A 153 2.63 6.08 -1.23
CA ILE A 153 1.38 5.54 -0.72
C ILE A 153 0.82 6.51 0.32
N ILE A 154 -0.43 6.91 0.14
CA ILE A 154 -1.12 7.79 1.08
C ILE A 154 -1.23 7.09 2.44
N PRO A 155 -0.80 7.71 3.54
CA PRO A 155 -0.86 7.11 4.87
C PRO A 155 -2.31 6.93 5.35
N GLU A 156 -2.53 6.10 6.37
CA GLU A 156 -3.86 5.82 6.91
C GLU A 156 -3.87 5.79 8.44
N ILE A 157 -4.95 6.30 9.04
CA ILE A 157 -5.29 6.02 10.44
C ILE A 157 -6.03 4.69 10.49
N ILE A 158 -5.40 3.66 11.04
CA ILE A 158 -5.93 2.29 11.10
C ILE A 158 -6.95 2.14 12.22
N GLU A 159 -6.64 2.72 13.41
CA GLU A 159 -7.47 2.57 14.60
C GLU A 159 -7.30 3.77 15.53
N ILE A 160 -8.36 4.09 16.28
CA ILE A 160 -8.37 5.16 17.29
C ILE A 160 -8.63 4.51 18.65
N TYR A 161 -7.77 4.79 19.62
CA TYR A 161 -7.91 4.38 21.00
C TYR A 161 -8.21 5.63 21.85
N ALA A 162 -9.48 5.91 22.03
CA ALA A 162 -9.98 7.05 22.79
C ALA A 162 -11.26 6.65 23.53
N PRO A 163 -11.53 7.18 24.72
CA PRO A 163 -12.76 6.91 25.43
C PRO A 163 -13.96 7.62 24.78
N ASP A 164 -15.12 6.97 24.71
CA ASP A 164 -16.37 7.60 24.26
C ASP A 164 -16.93 8.62 25.28
N THR A 165 -16.49 8.53 26.54
CA THR A 165 -16.90 9.42 27.62
C THR A 165 -15.73 9.79 28.51
N ILE A 166 -15.55 11.08 28.74
CA ILE A 166 -14.54 11.65 29.63
C ILE A 166 -15.25 12.36 30.76
N ARG A 167 -14.81 12.14 31.99
CA ARG A 167 -15.32 12.85 33.14
C ARG A 167 -14.41 14.01 33.49
N ARG A 168 -14.95 15.26 33.41
CA ARG A 168 -14.25 16.44 33.88
C ARG A 168 -14.10 16.40 35.41
N PRO A 169 -12.89 16.57 35.96
CA PRO A 169 -12.69 16.57 37.40
C PRO A 169 -13.39 17.75 38.09
N GLU A 170 -13.77 17.55 39.35
CA GLU A 170 -14.31 18.61 40.18
C GLU A 170 -13.19 19.46 40.77
N GLY A 171 -13.47 20.74 41.03
CA GLY A 171 -12.53 21.64 41.66
C GLY A 171 -11.50 22.22 40.70
N ALA A 172 -10.44 22.79 41.27
CA ALA A 172 -9.30 23.36 40.54
C ALA A 172 -8.20 22.28 40.33
N THR A 173 -8.57 21.17 39.72
CA THR A 173 -7.69 20.00 39.49
C THR A 173 -7.57 19.69 37.99
N VAL A 174 -6.57 18.92 37.64
CA VAL A 174 -6.34 18.46 36.26
C VAL A 174 -6.20 16.94 36.27
N SER A 175 -6.93 16.26 35.41
CA SER A 175 -6.69 14.86 35.06
C SER A 175 -6.14 14.75 33.64
N PHE A 176 -5.59 13.59 33.31
CA PHE A 176 -5.04 13.32 31.98
C PHE A 176 -5.72 12.11 31.41
N GLU A 177 -6.14 12.24 30.13
CA GLU A 177 -6.68 11.12 29.37
C GLU A 177 -5.72 10.76 28.25
N LEU A 178 -5.36 9.48 28.15
CA LEU A 178 -4.52 8.97 27.07
C LEU A 178 -5.36 8.80 25.81
N ILE A 179 -4.95 9.46 24.75
CA ILE A 179 -5.52 9.33 23.41
C ILE A 179 -4.45 8.78 22.51
N SER A 180 -4.77 7.72 21.77
CA SER A 180 -3.83 7.12 20.84
C SER A 180 -4.50 6.83 19.49
N ALA A 181 -3.68 6.81 18.43
CA ALA A 181 -4.10 6.41 17.10
C ALA A 181 -3.03 5.52 16.50
N LYS A 182 -3.42 4.39 15.94
CA LYS A 182 -2.56 3.57 15.10
C LYS A 182 -2.58 4.11 13.71
N ALA A 183 -1.42 4.51 13.20
CA ALA A 183 -1.24 4.95 11.83
C ALA A 183 -0.34 3.98 11.07
N PHE A 184 -0.53 3.91 9.77
CA PHE A 184 0.25 3.07 8.87
C PHE A 184 0.61 3.85 7.62
N ASP A 185 1.82 3.61 7.15
CA ASP A 185 2.34 4.07 5.88
C ASP A 185 3.25 2.99 5.29
N ALA A 186 3.10 2.71 3.99
CA ALA A 186 3.81 1.61 3.34
C ALA A 186 5.32 1.89 3.22
N GLU A 187 5.69 3.15 3.10
CA GLU A 187 7.07 3.64 3.05
C GLU A 187 7.65 3.89 4.45
N ASN A 188 6.83 3.78 5.49
CA ASN A 188 7.20 4.04 6.89
C ASN A 188 7.79 5.44 7.08
N ASN A 189 7.19 6.43 6.45
CA ASN A 189 7.63 7.82 6.43
C ASN A 189 6.56 8.79 6.96
N ILE A 190 5.77 8.38 7.97
CA ILE A 190 4.82 9.25 8.64
C ILE A 190 5.56 10.45 9.23
N ASN A 191 5.14 11.65 8.83
CA ASN A 191 5.69 12.90 9.34
C ASN A 191 5.05 13.28 10.68
N TRP A 192 3.72 13.18 10.79
CA TRP A 192 3.01 13.43 12.04
C TRP A 192 1.61 12.80 12.04
N VAL A 193 1.08 12.59 13.23
CA VAL A 193 -0.31 12.20 13.50
C VAL A 193 -0.93 13.22 14.44
N GLY A 194 -2.21 13.56 14.26
CA GLY A 194 -2.90 14.48 15.13
C GLY A 194 -4.41 14.47 14.91
N PHE A 195 -5.12 15.22 15.74
CA PHE A 195 -6.56 15.40 15.58
C PHE A 195 -6.98 16.85 15.88
N THR A 196 -8.09 17.25 15.29
CA THR A 196 -8.82 18.46 15.68
C THR A 196 -10.04 18.10 16.52
N SER A 197 -10.53 19.04 17.33
CA SER A 197 -11.71 18.85 18.16
C SER A 197 -12.78 19.89 17.81
N TYR A 198 -13.96 19.41 17.48
CA TYR A 198 -15.13 20.26 17.17
C TYR A 198 -16.21 20.05 18.23
N SER A 199 -16.65 21.14 18.90
CA SER A 199 -17.80 21.11 19.82
C SER A 199 -19.09 21.11 19.00
N ILE A 200 -19.88 20.06 19.15
CA ILE A 200 -21.17 19.94 18.44
C ILE A 200 -22.17 20.93 19.02
N ASP A 201 -22.21 21.06 20.34
CA ASP A 201 -23.14 21.95 21.04
C ASP A 201 -22.91 23.43 20.70
N ASP A 202 -21.66 23.86 20.63
CA ASP A 202 -21.30 25.25 20.32
C ASP A 202 -21.10 25.51 18.82
N SER A 203 -21.16 24.47 17.98
CA SER A 203 -20.86 24.53 16.54
C SER A 203 -19.52 25.24 16.25
N SER A 204 -18.48 24.90 17.00
CA SER A 204 -17.17 25.60 16.93
C SER A 204 -15.97 24.68 17.11
N MET A 205 -14.89 25.02 16.42
CA MET A 205 -13.60 24.35 16.61
C MET A 205 -13.01 24.70 17.97
N MET A 206 -12.52 23.67 18.66
CA MET A 206 -11.70 23.83 19.86
C MET A 206 -10.25 24.15 19.47
N ASN A 207 -9.45 24.63 20.42
CA ASN A 207 -8.03 24.98 20.21
C ASN A 207 -7.79 25.87 18.95
N ASN A 208 -8.77 26.74 18.61
CA ASN A 208 -8.75 27.57 17.40
C ASN A 208 -8.58 26.77 16.09
N GLY A 209 -8.97 25.51 16.07
CA GLY A 209 -8.81 24.61 14.92
C GLY A 209 -7.40 24.05 14.74
N ASN A 210 -6.49 24.30 15.69
CA ASN A 210 -5.16 23.74 15.64
C ASN A 210 -5.19 22.24 16.00
N TYR A 211 -4.30 21.48 15.36
CA TYR A 211 -4.11 20.07 15.67
C TYR A 211 -3.56 19.86 17.07
N ILE A 212 -4.03 18.81 17.72
CA ILE A 212 -3.42 18.19 18.89
C ILE A 212 -2.59 17.03 18.35
N TYR A 213 -1.26 17.14 18.45
CA TYR A 213 -0.34 16.15 17.93
C TYR A 213 -0.19 14.97 18.86
N LEU A 214 -0.06 13.80 18.27
CA LEU A 214 0.25 12.54 18.93
C LEU A 214 1.69 12.14 18.59
N TYR A 215 2.36 11.38 19.46
CA TYR A 215 3.78 11.04 19.38
C TYR A 215 3.99 9.54 19.52
N ASP A 216 4.87 8.98 18.70
CA ASP A 216 5.34 7.59 18.74
C ASP A 216 6.80 7.60 19.23
N ASP A 217 6.99 7.97 20.52
CA ASP A 217 8.29 8.29 21.13
C ASP A 217 8.64 7.42 22.34
N GLY A 218 7.78 6.45 22.70
CA GLY A 218 7.95 5.63 23.90
C GLY A 218 8.07 6.45 25.16
N SER A 219 7.45 7.64 25.20
CA SER A 219 7.59 8.63 26.30
C SER A 219 9.03 9.03 26.61
N SER A 220 9.93 8.94 25.62
CA SER A 220 11.34 9.29 25.79
C SER A 220 11.61 10.78 25.77
N ILE A 221 10.65 11.58 25.29
CA ILE A 221 10.75 13.02 25.14
C ILE A 221 9.89 13.73 26.20
N VAL A 222 10.48 14.66 26.95
CA VAL A 222 9.73 15.57 27.85
C VAL A 222 9.12 16.67 26.99
N LEU A 223 7.79 16.64 26.83
CA LEU A 223 7.05 17.61 26.04
C LEU A 223 6.84 18.91 26.81
N TYR A 224 6.61 18.83 28.11
CA TYR A 224 6.49 19.99 29.01
C TYR A 224 7.23 19.71 30.32
N GLU A 225 8.08 20.64 30.69
CA GLU A 225 8.84 20.59 31.92
C GLU A 225 7.93 20.52 33.18
N PRO A 226 8.33 19.80 34.25
CA PRO A 226 9.63 19.13 34.43
C PRO A 226 9.67 17.69 33.85
N ASP A 227 8.55 17.01 33.63
CA ASP A 227 8.51 15.56 33.38
C ASP A 227 7.29 15.08 32.58
N PHE A 228 6.55 15.99 31.95
CA PHE A 228 5.37 15.59 31.17
C PHE A 228 5.77 14.99 29.81
N THR A 229 5.41 13.72 29.58
CA THR A 229 5.66 12.98 28.35
C THR A 229 4.35 12.68 27.61
N SER A 230 4.43 12.19 26.39
CA SER A 230 3.30 11.80 25.53
C SER A 230 2.39 10.76 26.18
N GLY A 231 2.94 9.83 26.94
CA GLY A 231 2.26 8.64 27.44
C GLY A 231 2.31 7.46 26.47
N ASP A 232 3.07 7.61 25.39
CA ASP A 232 3.33 6.52 24.46
C ASP A 232 4.13 5.40 25.14
N GLU A 233 3.81 4.12 24.83
CA GLU A 233 4.42 2.97 25.51
C GLU A 233 5.68 2.48 24.80
N LEU A 234 5.66 2.43 23.45
CA LEU A 234 6.72 1.83 22.64
C LEU A 234 7.07 2.71 21.45
N ILE A 235 8.30 3.12 21.39
CA ILE A 235 8.81 3.95 20.29
C ILE A 235 8.77 3.20 18.94
N ASN A 236 8.29 3.87 17.92
CA ASN A 236 8.24 3.38 16.52
C ASN A 236 7.41 2.10 16.33
N ASP A 237 6.32 1.94 17.06
CA ASP A 237 5.39 0.81 16.89
C ASP A 237 4.16 1.15 16.02
N GLY A 238 4.09 2.41 15.55
CA GLY A 238 3.00 2.94 14.75
C GLY A 238 1.78 3.36 15.56
N ILE A 239 1.85 3.34 16.89
CA ILE A 239 0.83 3.85 17.80
C ILE A 239 1.29 5.19 18.35
N PHE A 240 0.67 6.24 17.89
CA PHE A 240 0.95 7.61 18.28
C PHE A 240 0.04 8.00 19.44
N SER A 241 0.59 8.56 20.51
CA SER A 241 -0.12 8.80 21.76
C SER A 241 0.08 10.22 22.30
N PHE A 242 -0.92 10.72 23.03
CA PHE A 242 -0.78 11.96 23.80
C PHE A 242 -1.75 11.96 24.99
N ARG A 243 -1.28 12.41 26.14
CA ARG A 243 -2.09 12.60 27.35
C ARG A 243 -2.69 13.99 27.36
N ILE A 244 -3.97 14.12 26.92
CA ILE A 244 -4.65 15.41 26.94
C ILE A 244 -5.02 15.84 28.36
N PRO A 245 -4.78 17.11 28.76
CA PRO A 245 -5.21 17.61 30.05
C PRO A 245 -6.72 17.90 30.07
N ILE A 246 -7.40 17.45 31.08
CA ILE A 246 -8.81 17.72 31.37
C ILE A 246 -8.86 18.60 32.62
N TYR A 247 -9.16 19.86 32.44
CA TYR A 247 -9.20 20.86 33.50
C TYR A 247 -10.56 20.88 34.19
N GLY A 248 -10.55 20.93 35.51
CA GLY A 248 -11.73 20.91 36.37
C GLY A 248 -12.60 22.17 36.28
N ASN A 249 -13.74 22.09 36.93
CA ASN A 249 -14.82 23.09 36.86
C ASN A 249 -14.62 24.34 37.75
N ALA A 250 -13.59 24.38 38.59
CA ALA A 250 -13.29 25.51 39.46
C ALA A 250 -11.87 26.09 39.25
N MET A 251 -11.33 25.94 38.01
CA MET A 251 -10.09 26.63 37.65
C MET A 251 -10.27 28.15 37.80
N THR A 252 -9.27 28.82 38.40
CA THR A 252 -9.27 30.28 38.60
C THR A 252 -9.42 31.04 37.28
N ASP A 253 -8.72 30.58 36.24
CA ASP A 253 -8.91 31.03 34.89
C ASP A 253 -9.98 30.17 34.22
N THR A 254 -11.16 30.74 34.02
CA THR A 254 -12.31 30.03 33.43
C THR A 254 -12.09 29.65 31.98
N THR A 255 -11.13 30.25 31.29
CA THR A 255 -10.78 29.94 29.88
C THR A 255 -10.03 28.59 29.78
N LEU A 256 -9.40 28.16 30.87
CA LEU A 256 -8.74 26.87 30.96
C LEU A 256 -9.67 25.70 31.29
N GLN A 257 -10.90 25.98 31.79
CA GLN A 257 -11.84 24.91 32.11
C GLN A 257 -12.22 24.10 30.88
N THR A 258 -12.07 22.79 30.95
CA THR A 258 -12.50 21.93 29.85
C THR A 258 -14.00 22.05 29.67
N LYS A 259 -14.48 22.33 28.49
CA LYS A 259 -15.90 22.38 28.15
C LYS A 259 -16.51 20.98 28.26
N THR A 260 -17.74 20.93 28.72
CA THR A 260 -18.57 19.72 28.71
C THR A 260 -19.48 19.71 27.47
N GLY A 261 -20.01 18.56 27.11
CA GLY A 261 -20.89 18.37 25.97
C GLY A 261 -20.37 17.32 24.98
N GLU A 262 -20.93 17.32 23.79
CA GLU A 262 -20.57 16.39 22.73
C GLU A 262 -19.52 17.01 21.80
N PHE A 263 -18.46 16.23 21.53
CA PHE A 263 -17.36 16.63 20.65
C PHE A 263 -17.17 15.58 19.57
N LYS A 264 -16.79 16.07 18.37
CA LYS A 264 -16.27 15.27 17.27
C LYS A 264 -14.79 15.53 17.13
N TRP A 265 -13.98 14.47 17.24
CA TRP A 265 -12.55 14.49 17.00
C TRP A 265 -12.27 13.95 15.60
N GLU A 266 -11.50 14.69 14.81
CA GLU A 266 -11.14 14.33 13.43
C GLU A 266 -9.65 14.03 13.38
N PHE A 267 -9.31 12.75 13.33
CA PHE A 267 -7.94 12.24 13.26
C PHE A 267 -7.44 12.23 11.83
N ILE A 268 -6.19 12.64 11.64
CA ILE A 268 -5.52 12.70 10.36
C ILE A 268 -4.02 12.46 10.56
N THR A 269 -3.34 11.94 9.54
CA THR A 269 -1.89 11.85 9.49
C THR A 269 -1.37 12.41 8.18
N GLN A 270 -0.12 12.83 8.16
CA GLN A 270 0.61 13.27 6.98
C GLN A 270 1.94 12.55 6.89
N ASP A 271 2.33 12.14 5.68
CA ASP A 271 3.65 11.58 5.40
C ASP A 271 4.71 12.67 5.07
N GLU A 272 5.97 12.25 4.89
CA GLU A 272 7.07 13.15 4.50
C GLU A 272 6.93 13.68 3.05
N ALA A 273 6.14 13.02 2.20
CA ALA A 273 5.83 13.49 0.85
C ALA A 273 4.78 14.61 0.85
N GLY A 274 4.12 14.84 2.00
CA GLY A 274 3.11 15.88 2.19
C GLY A 274 1.68 15.42 1.90
N GLU A 275 1.46 14.11 1.66
CA GLU A 275 0.12 13.55 1.43
C GLU A 275 -0.60 13.30 2.76
N TYR A 276 -1.92 13.51 2.75
CA TYR A 276 -2.76 13.38 3.94
C TYR A 276 -3.63 12.13 3.86
N SER A 277 -3.79 11.46 5.01
CA SER A 277 -4.79 10.38 5.13
C SER A 277 -6.21 10.89 4.95
N LYS A 278 -7.15 9.96 4.78
CA LYS A 278 -8.56 10.24 5.01
C LYS A 278 -8.78 10.57 6.48
N ILE A 279 -9.71 11.50 6.75
CA ILE A 279 -10.11 11.83 8.12
C ILE A 279 -10.85 10.62 8.72
N ARG A 280 -10.49 10.27 9.96
CA ARG A 280 -11.20 9.28 10.76
C ARG A 280 -11.82 9.96 11.99
N GLU A 281 -13.12 9.83 12.13
CA GLU A 281 -13.89 10.51 13.18
C GLU A 281 -14.03 9.65 14.42
N HIS A 282 -14.00 10.28 15.60
CA HIS A 282 -14.35 9.71 16.89
C HIS A 282 -15.22 10.70 17.67
N HIS A 283 -16.32 10.21 18.24
CA HIS A 283 -17.22 11.01 19.06
C HIS A 283 -16.93 10.80 20.54
N VAL A 284 -16.82 11.89 21.29
CA VAL A 284 -16.59 11.84 22.73
C VAL A 284 -17.55 12.77 23.46
N PHE A 285 -18.08 12.28 24.58
CA PHE A 285 -18.92 13.06 25.47
C PHE A 285 -18.14 13.42 26.75
N ILE A 286 -17.98 14.73 27.03
CA ILE A 286 -17.31 15.22 28.23
C ILE A 286 -18.38 15.69 29.22
N GLN A 287 -18.42 15.11 30.44
CA GLN A 287 -19.42 15.37 31.46
C GLN A 287 -18.84 15.82 32.80
#